data_56ddba28eb776133b854b68c289c740a
#
_entry.id   56ddba28eb776133b854b68c289c740a
#
_cell.length_a   1.000
_cell.length_b   1.000
_cell.length_c   1.000
_cell.angle_alpha   90.00
_cell.angle_beta   90.00
_cell.angle_gamma   90.00
#
_symmetry.space_group_name_H-M   'P 1'
#
loop_
_entity.id
_entity.type
_entity.pdbx_description
1 polymer ?
#
loop_
_entity_poly.entity_id
_entity_poly.type
_entity_poly.pdbx_seq_one_letter_code
_entity_poly.pdbx_strand_id
1 'polypeptide(L)'
;MLTTACADTRGGSIPYRPLAAPDQAHFDVLPENYKIAPMDTLQIKVFQADNMSGDYSVDLAGHISLPLVGEVEAANLTTEQLDNKLTQLLGAKYYENPDVSVAIKDSSAHAVTVDGAVVQSGRFQVNGNLTLLQAIAEAKGTTADANNRRVAIFRTIGGERQAAAFDLTAIRHGEAKDPPVYPGDIIIVDGSNVKKAYQKIIQSVPLMYVFGRI
;
A
#
# COMPACT_ATOMS: atom_id res chain seq x y z
N MET A 1 -35.61 -31.19 -3.84
CA MET A 1 -34.63 -31.03 -2.75
C MET A 1 -34.38 -29.52 -2.60
N LEU A 2 -34.91 -28.89 -1.56
CA LEU A 2 -34.68 -27.50 -1.24
C LEU A 2 -33.32 -27.40 -0.55
N THR A 3 -32.33 -26.86 -1.25
CA THR A 3 -31.06 -26.47 -0.62
C THR A 3 -31.31 -25.23 0.22
N THR A 4 -31.39 -25.40 1.53
CA THR A 4 -31.40 -24.32 2.49
C THR A 4 -30.04 -23.61 2.37
N ALA A 5 -30.00 -22.47 1.70
CA ALA A 5 -28.87 -21.58 1.76
C ALA A 5 -28.76 -21.11 3.22
N CYS A 6 -27.73 -21.56 3.93
CA CYS A 6 -27.38 -21.03 5.25
C CYS A 6 -27.19 -19.54 5.10
N ALA A 7 -28.11 -18.75 5.65
CA ALA A 7 -27.94 -17.31 5.71
C ALA A 7 -26.64 -17.00 6.45
N ASP A 8 -25.75 -16.27 5.79
CA ASP A 8 -24.48 -15.85 6.39
C ASP A 8 -24.77 -14.94 7.58
N THR A 9 -24.61 -15.47 8.79
CA THR A 9 -24.91 -14.77 10.05
C THR A 9 -23.85 -13.72 10.41
N ARG A 10 -22.76 -13.61 9.62
CA ARG A 10 -21.68 -12.65 9.87
C ARG A 10 -22.06 -11.21 9.56
N GLY A 11 -23.17 -10.99 8.82
CA GLY A 11 -23.80 -9.70 8.58
C GLY A 11 -23.05 -8.80 7.59
N GLY A 12 -23.78 -7.83 7.01
CA GLY A 12 -23.24 -6.81 6.11
C GLY A 12 -23.36 -7.12 4.62
N SER A 13 -23.20 -6.09 3.78
CA SER A 13 -23.44 -6.15 2.33
C SER A 13 -22.25 -6.64 1.50
N ILE A 14 -21.05 -6.68 2.07
CA ILE A 14 -19.84 -7.09 1.33
C ILE A 14 -19.75 -8.62 1.33
N PRO A 15 -19.65 -9.26 0.15
CA PRO A 15 -19.64 -10.71 0.04
C PRO A 15 -18.29 -11.32 0.48
N TYR A 16 -18.35 -12.52 1.05
CA TYR A 16 -17.19 -13.37 1.33
C TYR A 16 -16.81 -14.13 0.05
N ARG A 17 -15.82 -13.63 -0.67
CA ARG A 17 -15.34 -14.24 -1.92
C ARG A 17 -13.87 -13.90 -2.15
N PRO A 18 -13.15 -14.72 -2.94
CA PRO A 18 -11.83 -14.31 -3.42
C PRO A 18 -11.93 -13.01 -4.23
N LEU A 19 -11.01 -12.08 -4.02
CA LEU A 19 -10.81 -10.93 -4.87
C LEU A 19 -9.79 -11.28 -5.97
N ALA A 20 -10.05 -10.87 -7.20
CA ALA A 20 -9.06 -10.98 -8.26
C ALA A 20 -7.85 -10.07 -7.98
N ALA A 21 -6.72 -10.35 -8.60
CA ALA A 21 -5.58 -9.44 -8.60
C ALA A 21 -5.96 -8.11 -9.25
N PRO A 22 -5.36 -6.98 -8.87
CA PRO A 22 -5.54 -5.71 -9.56
C PRO A 22 -4.90 -5.79 -10.97
N ASP A 23 -5.29 -4.87 -11.85
CA ASP A 23 -4.83 -4.85 -13.24
C ASP A 23 -3.30 -4.71 -13.38
N GLN A 24 -2.67 -4.09 -12.39
CA GLN A 24 -1.22 -3.96 -12.29
C GLN A 24 -0.76 -4.48 -10.93
N ALA A 25 -0.71 -5.80 -10.81
CA ALA A 25 -0.16 -6.46 -9.61
C ALA A 25 1.37 -6.57 -9.75
N HIS A 26 2.10 -5.64 -9.20
CA HIS A 26 3.55 -5.71 -9.08
C HIS A 26 3.92 -5.99 -7.63
N PHE A 27 4.37 -7.22 -7.35
CA PHE A 27 4.71 -7.65 -5.99
C PHE A 27 6.19 -7.51 -5.65
N ASP A 28 7.07 -7.65 -6.61
CA ASP A 28 8.40 -8.13 -6.29
C ASP A 28 9.53 -7.12 -6.43
N VAL A 29 9.36 -6.08 -7.17
CA VAL A 29 10.36 -5.00 -7.31
C VAL A 29 9.63 -3.82 -7.93
N LEU A 30 9.96 -2.62 -7.49
CA LEU A 30 9.62 -1.45 -8.28
C LEU A 30 10.08 -1.73 -9.72
N PRO A 31 9.23 -1.56 -10.75
CA PRO A 31 9.66 -1.82 -12.12
C PRO A 31 10.95 -1.03 -12.39
N GLU A 32 11.85 -1.60 -13.18
CA GLU A 32 13.15 -0.94 -13.52
C GLU A 32 12.96 0.50 -14.01
N ASN A 33 11.79 0.79 -14.56
CA ASN A 33 11.37 2.11 -15.03
C ASN A 33 10.40 2.82 -14.06
N TYR A 34 10.38 2.43 -12.77
CA TYR A 34 9.60 3.16 -11.77
C TYR A 34 10.04 4.63 -11.75
N LYS A 35 9.06 5.50 -11.83
CA LYS A 35 9.27 6.94 -11.73
C LYS A 35 8.99 7.40 -10.32
N ILE A 36 9.96 8.05 -9.74
CA ILE A 36 9.87 8.68 -8.42
C ILE A 36 8.64 9.56 -8.37
N ALA A 37 7.85 9.41 -7.32
CA ALA A 37 6.62 10.15 -7.09
C ALA A 37 6.76 11.09 -5.87
N PRO A 38 5.94 12.13 -5.78
CA PRO A 38 5.82 12.90 -4.54
C PRO A 38 5.50 12.00 -3.34
N MET A 39 6.08 12.31 -2.19
CA MET A 39 5.98 11.55 -0.93
C MET A 39 6.76 10.23 -0.91
N ASP A 40 7.54 9.91 -1.93
CA ASP A 40 8.51 8.82 -1.84
C ASP A 40 9.68 9.21 -0.92
N THR A 41 10.28 8.21 -0.28
CA THR A 41 11.53 8.37 0.44
C THR A 41 12.65 7.66 -0.32
N LEU A 42 13.68 8.41 -0.66
CA LEU A 42 14.86 7.93 -1.37
C LEU A 42 16.00 7.73 -0.39
N GLN A 43 16.73 6.65 -0.51
CA GLN A 43 18.03 6.49 0.11
C GLN A 43 19.11 6.87 -0.90
N ILE A 44 19.84 7.94 -0.60
CA ILE A 44 20.95 8.43 -1.42
C ILE A 44 22.25 8.13 -0.68
N LYS A 45 23.19 7.52 -1.36
CA LYS A 45 24.55 7.28 -0.86
C LYS A 45 25.54 7.94 -1.80
N VAL A 46 26.44 8.71 -1.24
CA VAL A 46 27.56 9.33 -1.96
C VAL A 46 28.85 8.75 -1.39
N PHE A 47 29.62 8.06 -2.22
CA PHE A 47 30.85 7.39 -1.76
C PHE A 47 31.82 8.41 -1.17
N GLN A 48 32.38 8.11 -0.01
CA GLN A 48 33.29 8.97 0.77
C GLN A 48 32.71 10.35 1.17
N ALA A 49 31.37 10.49 1.16
CA ALA A 49 30.69 11.71 1.59
C ALA A 49 29.49 11.36 2.49
N ASP A 50 29.74 10.92 3.72
CA ASP A 50 28.69 10.50 4.67
C ASP A 50 27.73 11.64 5.02
N ASN A 51 28.18 12.89 4.99
CA ASN A 51 27.36 14.08 5.20
C ASN A 51 26.35 14.36 4.09
N MET A 52 26.51 13.72 2.94
CA MET A 52 25.58 13.77 1.79
C MET A 52 24.73 12.52 1.69
N SER A 53 25.09 11.46 2.40
CA SER A 53 24.39 10.18 2.39
C SER A 53 23.27 10.18 3.43
N GLY A 54 22.08 9.69 3.05
CA GLY A 54 20.94 9.65 3.95
C GLY A 54 19.62 9.37 3.25
N ASP A 55 18.54 9.51 4.02
CA ASP A 55 17.18 9.37 3.53
C ASP A 55 16.63 10.76 3.17
N TYR A 56 16.10 10.90 1.96
CA TYR A 56 15.57 12.13 1.42
C TYR A 56 14.12 11.93 0.99
N SER A 57 13.21 12.72 1.56
CA SER A 57 11.80 12.67 1.17
C SER A 57 11.55 13.59 -0.03
N VAL A 58 10.82 13.09 -1.01
CA VAL A 58 10.33 13.86 -2.15
C VAL A 58 9.13 14.70 -1.68
N ASP A 59 9.19 16.00 -1.84
CA ASP A 59 8.11 16.89 -1.46
C ASP A 59 6.90 16.82 -2.42
N LEU A 60 5.85 17.57 -2.12
CA LEU A 60 4.64 17.59 -2.95
C LEU A 60 4.86 18.21 -4.34
N ALA A 61 5.90 19.05 -4.50
CA ALA A 61 6.29 19.63 -5.78
C ALA A 61 7.21 18.70 -6.58
N GLY A 62 7.65 17.59 -5.99
CA GLY A 62 8.49 16.60 -6.65
C GLY A 62 10.00 16.85 -6.49
N HIS A 63 10.41 17.64 -5.50
CA HIS A 63 11.82 17.95 -5.25
C HIS A 63 12.34 17.23 -4.01
N ILE A 64 13.65 17.01 -3.99
CA ILE A 64 14.42 16.63 -2.80
C ILE A 64 15.40 17.76 -2.46
N SER A 65 15.70 17.95 -1.19
CA SER A 65 16.66 18.96 -0.72
C SER A 65 17.94 18.27 -0.25
N LEU A 66 19.05 18.47 -0.99
CA LEU A 66 20.37 17.94 -0.65
C LEU A 66 21.27 19.04 -0.10
N PRO A 67 22.12 18.72 0.92
CA PRO A 67 23.18 19.62 1.32
C PRO A 67 24.04 20.04 0.11
N LEU A 68 24.61 21.23 0.14
CA LEU A 68 25.44 21.84 -0.91
C LEU A 68 24.72 22.12 -2.25
N VAL A 69 23.88 21.21 -2.73
CA VAL A 69 23.22 21.30 -4.04
C VAL A 69 21.91 22.10 -3.95
N GLY A 70 21.21 22.00 -2.80
CA GLY A 70 19.89 22.60 -2.61
C GLY A 70 18.76 21.72 -3.16
N GLU A 71 17.72 22.34 -3.72
CA GLU A 71 16.55 21.67 -4.27
C GLU A 71 16.87 21.04 -5.63
N VAL A 72 16.51 19.76 -5.78
CA VAL A 72 16.68 18.97 -7.00
C VAL A 72 15.37 18.31 -7.36
N GLU A 73 14.89 18.53 -8.57
CA GLU A 73 13.72 17.83 -9.10
C GLU A 73 14.00 16.34 -9.24
N ALA A 74 13.23 15.53 -8.54
CA ALA A 74 13.33 14.07 -8.49
C ALA A 74 12.10 13.39 -9.10
N ALA A 75 10.92 14.00 -9.02
CA ALA A 75 9.70 13.41 -9.53
C ALA A 75 9.77 13.15 -11.05
N ASN A 76 9.10 12.07 -11.47
CA ASN A 76 9.09 11.56 -12.86
C ASN A 76 10.43 11.07 -13.40
N LEU A 77 11.51 11.12 -12.63
CA LEU A 77 12.80 10.49 -12.96
C LEU A 77 12.82 9.04 -12.46
N THR A 78 13.58 8.20 -13.12
CA THR A 78 13.99 6.90 -12.55
C THR A 78 15.12 7.12 -11.53
N THR A 79 15.40 6.12 -10.71
CA THR A 79 16.54 6.17 -9.77
C THR A 79 17.85 6.39 -10.50
N GLU A 80 18.06 5.74 -11.66
CA GLU A 80 19.23 5.90 -12.52
C GLU A 80 19.34 7.34 -13.09
N GLN A 81 18.22 7.90 -13.53
CA GLN A 81 18.20 9.28 -14.04
C GLN A 81 18.54 10.29 -12.96
N LEU A 82 18.01 10.07 -11.73
CA LEU A 82 18.33 10.95 -10.59
C LEU A 82 19.78 10.79 -10.15
N ASP A 83 20.32 9.57 -10.13
CA ASP A 83 21.72 9.26 -9.85
C ASP A 83 22.64 10.04 -10.78
N ASN A 84 22.46 9.88 -12.12
CA ASN A 84 23.22 10.61 -13.12
C ASN A 84 23.13 12.15 -12.94
N LYS A 85 21.94 12.67 -12.63
CA LYS A 85 21.71 14.09 -12.37
C LYS A 85 22.49 14.59 -11.14
N LEU A 86 22.44 13.83 -10.04
CA LEU A 86 23.17 14.15 -8.82
C LEU A 86 24.69 14.08 -9.00
N THR A 87 25.17 13.04 -9.70
CA THR A 87 26.59 12.88 -10.05
C THR A 87 27.10 14.10 -10.82
N GLN A 88 26.35 14.57 -11.81
CA GLN A 88 26.70 15.77 -12.56
C GLN A 88 26.70 17.04 -11.68
N LEU A 89 25.68 17.25 -10.86
CA LEU A 89 25.57 18.42 -10.01
C LEU A 89 26.67 18.48 -8.95
N LEU A 90 26.99 17.34 -8.34
CA LEU A 90 28.06 17.25 -7.33
C LEU A 90 29.43 17.36 -7.97
N GLY A 91 29.62 16.75 -9.15
CA GLY A 91 30.90 16.81 -9.89
C GLY A 91 31.25 18.19 -10.45
N ALA A 92 30.22 19.03 -10.71
CA ALA A 92 30.46 20.36 -11.26
C ALA A 92 31.17 21.33 -10.30
N LYS A 93 31.01 21.16 -8.95
CA LYS A 93 31.48 22.16 -7.97
C LYS A 93 32.07 21.59 -6.68
N TYR A 94 31.74 20.34 -6.29
CA TYR A 94 31.96 19.90 -4.92
C TYR A 94 32.90 18.69 -4.81
N TYR A 95 32.86 17.76 -5.77
CA TYR A 95 33.62 16.51 -5.69
C TYR A 95 34.21 16.15 -7.06
N GLU A 96 35.44 15.62 -7.06
CA GLU A 96 36.02 15.01 -8.27
C GLU A 96 35.49 13.58 -8.45
N ASN A 97 34.75 13.34 -9.56
CA ASN A 97 34.18 12.03 -9.88
C ASN A 97 33.36 11.41 -8.74
N PRO A 98 32.29 12.07 -8.27
CA PRO A 98 31.47 11.51 -7.20
C PRO A 98 30.76 10.24 -7.68
N ASP A 99 30.75 9.21 -6.84
CA ASP A 99 29.98 7.99 -7.05
C ASP A 99 28.71 8.09 -6.18
N VAL A 100 27.57 8.20 -6.85
CA VAL A 100 26.26 8.37 -6.24
C VAL A 100 25.43 7.11 -6.47
N SER A 101 24.68 6.68 -5.51
CA SER A 101 23.70 5.61 -5.63
C SER A 101 22.37 6.07 -5.06
N VAL A 102 21.32 5.92 -5.86
CA VAL A 102 19.94 6.26 -5.48
C VAL A 102 19.09 5.00 -5.44
N ALA A 103 18.47 4.74 -4.30
CA ALA A 103 17.51 3.66 -4.12
C ALA A 103 16.20 4.21 -3.54
N ILE A 104 15.07 3.59 -3.87
CA ILE A 104 13.79 3.91 -3.23
C ILE A 104 13.74 3.13 -1.92
N LYS A 105 13.62 3.85 -0.82
CA LYS A 105 13.43 3.27 0.51
C LYS A 105 11.97 3.00 0.80
N ASP A 106 11.12 4.01 0.57
CA ASP A 106 9.68 3.91 0.75
C ASP A 106 8.98 4.55 -0.46
N SER A 107 8.03 3.83 -1.04
CA SER A 107 7.26 4.32 -2.18
C SER A 107 5.82 4.60 -1.80
N SER A 108 5.34 5.78 -2.12
CA SER A 108 3.94 6.14 -1.94
C SER A 108 2.99 5.27 -2.77
N ALA A 109 3.47 4.70 -3.87
CA ALA A 109 2.71 3.79 -4.72
C ALA A 109 2.65 2.36 -4.18
N HIS A 110 3.57 1.96 -3.27
CA HIS A 110 3.69 0.60 -2.74
C HIS A 110 3.22 0.50 -1.29
N ALA A 111 2.08 1.09 -0.98
CA ALA A 111 1.51 1.04 0.36
C ALA A 111 0.08 0.50 0.34
N VAL A 112 -0.31 -0.17 1.43
CA VAL A 112 -1.68 -0.51 1.76
C VAL A 112 -2.18 0.39 2.87
N THR A 113 -3.47 0.63 2.91
CA THR A 113 -4.11 1.34 4.03
C THR A 113 -4.81 0.33 4.91
N VAL A 114 -4.53 0.34 6.20
CA VAL A 114 -5.26 -0.45 7.20
C VAL A 114 -5.99 0.49 8.13
N ASP A 115 -7.29 0.29 8.27
CA ASP A 115 -8.16 1.16 9.07
C ASP A 115 -9.24 0.37 9.82
N GLY A 116 -9.96 1.03 10.69
CA GLY A 116 -11.04 0.46 11.49
C GLY A 116 -10.58 -0.03 12.86
N ALA A 117 -11.05 -1.20 13.28
CA ALA A 117 -10.78 -1.74 14.61
C ALA A 117 -9.40 -2.43 14.68
N VAL A 118 -8.35 -1.68 14.41
CA VAL A 118 -6.93 -2.07 14.55
C VAL A 118 -6.22 -1.20 15.57
N VAL A 119 -5.14 -1.71 16.14
CA VAL A 119 -4.38 -0.97 17.16
C VAL A 119 -3.72 0.27 16.58
N GLN A 120 -3.20 0.18 15.35
CA GLN A 120 -2.57 1.28 14.64
C GLN A 120 -3.12 1.38 13.22
N SER A 121 -4.04 2.32 12.98
CA SER A 121 -4.51 2.64 11.63
C SER A 121 -3.44 3.46 10.91
N GLY A 122 -3.30 3.24 9.60
CA GLY A 122 -2.34 3.99 8.79
C GLY A 122 -2.06 3.37 7.43
N ARG A 123 -1.04 3.92 6.78
CA ARG A 123 -0.47 3.36 5.55
C ARG A 123 0.76 2.54 5.92
N PHE A 124 0.85 1.34 5.36
CA PHE A 124 1.96 0.41 5.57
C PHE A 124 2.58 0.03 4.24
N GLN A 125 3.91 0.02 4.19
CA GLN A 125 4.63 -0.34 2.98
C GLN A 125 4.46 -1.82 2.65
N VAL A 126 4.30 -2.12 1.36
CA VAL A 126 4.25 -3.49 0.85
C VAL A 126 5.62 -3.84 0.30
N ASN A 127 6.37 -4.63 1.04
CA ASN A 127 7.66 -5.14 0.61
C ASN A 127 7.50 -6.63 0.24
N GLY A 128 7.47 -6.93 -1.06
CA GLY A 128 7.23 -8.29 -1.53
C GLY A 128 5.79 -8.76 -1.36
N ASN A 129 5.61 -10.05 -1.18
CA ASN A 129 4.29 -10.68 -1.04
C ASN A 129 3.71 -10.44 0.36
N LEU A 130 2.75 -9.55 0.48
CA LEU A 130 2.04 -9.27 1.73
C LEU A 130 0.69 -10.00 1.75
N THR A 131 0.36 -10.64 2.87
CA THR A 131 -0.95 -11.26 3.09
C THR A 131 -1.82 -10.42 4.03
N LEU A 132 -3.12 -10.74 4.09
CA LEU A 132 -4.05 -10.03 4.97
C LEU A 132 -3.64 -10.14 6.45
N LEU A 133 -3.23 -11.33 6.90
CA LEU A 133 -2.76 -11.51 8.28
C LEU A 133 -1.50 -10.71 8.56
N GLN A 134 -0.57 -10.64 7.61
CA GLN A 134 0.65 -9.85 7.75
C GLN A 134 0.34 -8.35 7.79
N ALA A 135 -0.54 -7.85 6.92
CA ALA A 135 -0.98 -6.44 6.94
C ALA A 135 -1.62 -6.05 8.28
N ILE A 136 -2.44 -6.93 8.85
CA ILE A 136 -3.02 -6.72 10.19
C ILE A 136 -1.95 -6.76 11.28
N ALA A 137 -0.93 -7.61 11.14
CA ALA A 137 0.19 -7.65 12.09
C ALA A 137 1.03 -6.37 12.05
N GLU A 138 1.28 -5.78 10.87
CA GLU A 138 1.92 -4.47 10.74
C GLU A 138 1.11 -3.37 11.47
N ALA A 139 -0.23 -3.44 11.41
CA ALA A 139 -1.13 -2.57 12.15
C ALA A 139 -1.19 -2.89 13.66
N LYS A 140 -0.27 -3.70 14.18
CA LYS A 140 -0.18 -4.15 15.59
C LYS A 140 -1.36 -5.01 16.04
N GLY A 141 -2.09 -5.59 15.09
CA GLY A 141 -3.24 -6.46 15.36
C GLY A 141 -4.57 -5.71 15.44
N THR A 142 -5.61 -6.45 15.75
CA THR A 142 -6.97 -5.93 15.92
C THR A 142 -7.23 -5.51 17.37
N THR A 143 -8.12 -4.54 17.57
CA THR A 143 -8.55 -4.13 18.91
C THR A 143 -9.50 -5.15 19.55
N ALA A 144 -9.74 -5.03 20.85
CA ALA A 144 -10.62 -5.97 21.60
C ALA A 144 -12.09 -5.93 21.13
N ASP A 145 -12.54 -4.81 20.56
CA ASP A 145 -13.89 -4.61 20.03
C ASP A 145 -14.01 -4.94 18.53
N ALA A 146 -12.93 -5.45 17.93
CA ALA A 146 -12.89 -5.82 16.51
C ALA A 146 -13.77 -7.04 16.20
N ASN A 147 -14.48 -6.97 15.10
CA ASN A 147 -15.13 -8.13 14.52
C ASN A 147 -14.15 -8.85 13.57
N ASN A 148 -13.34 -9.76 14.13
CA ASN A 148 -12.36 -10.52 13.37
C ASN A 148 -12.96 -11.43 12.28
N ARG A 149 -14.26 -11.71 12.33
CA ARG A 149 -14.97 -12.46 11.31
C ARG A 149 -15.36 -11.61 10.10
N ARG A 150 -15.09 -10.29 10.17
CA ARG A 150 -15.47 -9.38 9.12
C ARG A 150 -14.40 -8.33 8.88
N VAL A 151 -13.50 -8.66 8.00
CA VAL A 151 -12.47 -7.75 7.47
C VAL A 151 -12.69 -7.57 5.99
N ALA A 152 -12.82 -6.35 5.54
CA ALA A 152 -13.04 -6.04 4.13
C ALA A 152 -11.74 -5.57 3.48
N ILE A 153 -11.47 -6.06 2.27
CA ILE A 153 -10.45 -5.53 1.37
C ILE A 153 -11.18 -4.81 0.25
N PHE A 154 -10.84 -3.55 0.01
CA PHE A 154 -11.25 -2.76 -1.14
C PHE A 154 -10.07 -2.66 -2.10
N ARG A 155 -10.32 -2.97 -3.36
CA ARG A 155 -9.32 -3.01 -4.44
C ARG A 155 -9.90 -2.42 -5.70
N THR A 156 -9.08 -1.70 -6.45
CA THR A 156 -9.46 -1.24 -7.80
C THR A 156 -9.06 -2.29 -8.83
N ILE A 157 -10.04 -2.76 -9.61
CA ILE A 157 -9.87 -3.77 -10.66
C ILE A 157 -10.67 -3.29 -11.87
N GLY A 158 -10.03 -3.16 -13.04
CA GLY A 158 -10.68 -2.63 -14.23
C GLY A 158 -11.14 -1.17 -14.10
N GLY A 159 -10.43 -0.37 -13.30
CA GLY A 159 -10.82 1.01 -12.98
C GLY A 159 -12.00 1.11 -12.00
N GLU A 160 -12.59 0.00 -11.57
CA GLU A 160 -13.72 -0.05 -10.64
C GLU A 160 -13.30 -0.52 -9.26
N ARG A 161 -13.88 0.09 -8.23
CA ARG A 161 -13.62 -0.29 -6.85
C ARG A 161 -14.46 -1.51 -6.48
N GLN A 162 -13.80 -2.62 -6.19
CA GLN A 162 -14.41 -3.86 -5.72
C GLN A 162 -14.13 -4.10 -4.25
N ALA A 163 -14.97 -4.88 -3.59
CA ALA A 163 -14.78 -5.24 -2.19
C ALA A 163 -15.07 -6.72 -1.94
N ALA A 164 -14.32 -7.32 -1.01
CA ALA A 164 -14.60 -8.65 -0.48
C ALA A 164 -14.36 -8.69 1.03
N ALA A 165 -15.15 -9.50 1.73
CA ALA A 165 -14.98 -9.73 3.15
C ALA A 165 -14.22 -11.04 3.42
N PHE A 166 -13.47 -11.04 4.51
CA PHE A 166 -12.66 -12.17 4.96
C PHE A 166 -12.83 -12.38 6.46
N ASP A 167 -12.75 -13.64 6.88
CA ASP A 167 -12.80 -14.05 8.27
C ASP A 167 -11.39 -14.36 8.77
N LEU A 168 -10.79 -13.43 9.54
CA LEU A 168 -9.46 -13.63 10.11
C LEU A 168 -9.41 -14.80 11.10
N THR A 169 -10.53 -15.14 11.75
CA THR A 169 -10.58 -16.27 12.67
C THR A 169 -10.42 -17.58 11.90
N ALA A 170 -11.19 -17.74 10.81
CA ALA A 170 -11.09 -18.90 9.94
C ALA A 170 -9.69 -19.01 9.29
N ILE A 171 -9.10 -17.89 8.87
CA ILE A 171 -7.75 -17.86 8.30
C ILE A 171 -6.72 -18.31 9.33
N ARG A 172 -6.76 -17.76 10.56
CA ARG A 172 -5.84 -18.13 11.65
C ARG A 172 -5.94 -19.61 12.05
N HIS A 173 -7.11 -20.20 11.93
CA HIS A 173 -7.31 -21.63 12.19
C HIS A 173 -6.96 -22.52 10.98
N GLY A 174 -6.57 -21.95 9.84
CA GLY A 174 -6.28 -22.72 8.63
C GLY A 174 -7.51 -23.23 7.89
N GLU A 175 -8.70 -22.76 8.27
CA GLU A 175 -9.98 -23.12 7.65
C GLU A 175 -10.26 -22.33 6.36
N ALA A 176 -9.59 -21.19 6.19
CA ALA A 176 -9.64 -20.36 5.01
C ALA A 176 -8.23 -19.94 4.56
N LYS A 177 -8.06 -19.69 3.26
CA LYS A 177 -6.79 -19.19 2.72
C LYS A 177 -6.58 -17.74 3.14
N ASP A 178 -5.34 -17.40 3.49
CA ASP A 178 -4.90 -16.03 3.71
C ASP A 178 -4.73 -15.33 2.36
N PRO A 179 -5.55 -14.32 2.03
CA PRO A 179 -5.51 -13.70 0.72
C PRO A 179 -4.30 -12.78 0.58
N PRO A 180 -3.73 -12.68 -0.63
CA PRO A 180 -2.69 -11.68 -0.91
C PRO A 180 -3.29 -10.27 -0.90
N VAL A 181 -2.51 -9.34 -0.39
CA VAL A 181 -2.79 -7.91 -0.35
C VAL A 181 -1.85 -7.19 -1.32
N TYR A 182 -2.36 -6.22 -2.03
CA TYR A 182 -1.64 -5.53 -3.09
C TYR A 182 -1.50 -4.03 -2.78
N PRO A 183 -0.50 -3.36 -3.33
CA PRO A 183 -0.40 -1.91 -3.25
C PRO A 183 -1.70 -1.23 -3.69
N GLY A 184 -2.11 -0.20 -2.95
CA GLY A 184 -3.37 0.50 -3.18
C GLY A 184 -4.60 -0.14 -2.53
N ASP A 185 -4.49 -1.35 -1.97
CA ASP A 185 -5.58 -1.95 -1.21
C ASP A 185 -5.92 -1.13 0.04
N ILE A 186 -7.20 -1.09 0.37
CA ILE A 186 -7.69 -0.55 1.64
C ILE A 186 -8.31 -1.70 2.42
N ILE A 187 -7.75 -1.98 3.59
CA ILE A 187 -8.18 -3.02 4.51
C ILE A 187 -8.94 -2.35 5.64
N ILE A 188 -10.17 -2.77 5.87
CA ILE A 188 -11.00 -2.23 6.96
C ILE A 188 -11.43 -3.37 7.87
N VAL A 189 -11.01 -3.29 9.13
CA VAL A 189 -11.47 -4.21 10.19
C VAL A 189 -12.75 -3.65 10.80
N ASP A 190 -13.85 -4.40 10.73
CA ASP A 190 -15.12 -4.01 11.34
C ASP A 190 -15.01 -4.03 12.87
N GLY A 191 -15.81 -3.16 13.52
CA GLY A 191 -15.84 -3.05 14.98
C GLY A 191 -17.03 -2.23 15.45
N SER A 192 -17.28 -2.20 16.75
CA SER A 192 -18.45 -1.53 17.33
C SER A 192 -18.52 -0.03 17.02
N ASN A 193 -17.36 0.62 16.83
CA ASN A 193 -17.25 2.06 16.57
C ASN A 193 -17.14 2.43 15.08
N VAL A 194 -16.96 1.46 14.18
CA VAL A 194 -16.64 1.69 12.77
C VAL A 194 -17.89 1.92 11.88
N LYS A 195 -19.10 1.65 12.40
CA LYS A 195 -20.35 1.73 11.61
C LYS A 195 -20.57 3.06 10.88
N LYS A 196 -20.07 4.18 11.42
CA LYS A 196 -20.21 5.51 10.80
C LYS A 196 -19.24 5.78 9.65
N ALA A 197 -18.02 5.26 9.73
CA ALA A 197 -17.00 5.42 8.67
C ALA A 197 -17.31 4.52 7.47
N TYR A 198 -17.83 3.33 7.72
CA TYR A 198 -18.18 2.33 6.71
C TYR A 198 -19.25 2.82 5.72
N GLN A 199 -20.25 3.56 6.19
CA GLN A 199 -21.35 4.06 5.33
C GLN A 199 -20.86 5.00 4.23
N LYS A 200 -19.84 5.82 4.49
CA LYS A 200 -19.28 6.74 3.49
C LYS A 200 -18.51 6.02 2.38
N ILE A 201 -17.82 4.94 2.70
CA ILE A 201 -17.01 4.18 1.73
C ILE A 201 -17.91 3.28 0.86
N ILE A 202 -18.92 2.65 1.45
CA ILE A 202 -19.87 1.80 0.71
C ILE A 202 -20.73 2.61 -0.28
N GLN A 203 -21.05 3.86 0.03
CA GLN A 203 -21.79 4.74 -0.90
C GLN A 203 -21.02 5.08 -2.17
N SER A 204 -19.71 4.89 -2.19
CA SER A 204 -18.85 5.09 -3.36
C SER A 204 -18.70 3.82 -4.24
N VAL A 205 -19.23 2.68 -3.80
CA VAL A 205 -19.23 1.43 -4.59
C VAL A 205 -20.56 1.33 -5.34
N PRO A 206 -20.59 1.31 -6.68
CA PRO A 206 -21.82 1.14 -7.44
C PRO A 206 -22.49 -0.18 -7.04
N LEU A 207 -23.72 -0.11 -6.53
CA LEU A 207 -24.52 -1.27 -6.09
C LEU A 207 -24.85 -2.27 -7.21
N MET A 208 -24.57 -1.95 -8.46
CA MET A 208 -24.91 -2.77 -9.63
C MET A 208 -24.18 -4.12 -9.72
N TYR A 209 -23.10 -4.32 -8.97
CA TYR A 209 -22.34 -5.58 -8.98
C TYR A 209 -22.55 -6.48 -7.78
N VAL A 210 -23.45 -6.12 -6.87
CA VAL A 210 -23.79 -6.96 -5.68
C VAL A 210 -24.71 -8.12 -6.08
N PHE A 211 -25.42 -8.01 -7.19
CA PHE A 211 -26.31 -9.04 -7.72
C PHE A 211 -25.79 -9.55 -9.07
N GLY A 212 -24.72 -10.32 -9.03
CA GLY A 212 -24.30 -11.14 -10.17
C GLY A 212 -25.43 -12.14 -10.47
N ARG A 213 -25.98 -12.04 -11.67
CA ARG A 213 -27.01 -12.91 -12.27
C ARG A 213 -26.78 -14.39 -11.91
N ILE A 214 -27.88 -15.00 -11.47
CA ILE A 214 -28.13 -16.44 -11.45
C ILE A 214 -27.81 -17.07 -12.81
#